data_ef276bf16e395785f882b2d7505d743d
#
_entry.id   ef276bf16e395785f882b2d7505d743d
#
_cell.length_a   1.000
_cell.length_b   1.000
_cell.length_c   1.000
_cell.angle_alpha   90.00
_cell.angle_beta   90.00
_cell.angle_gamma   90.00
#
_symmetry.space_group_name_H-M   'P 1'
#
loop_
_entity.id
_entity.type
_entity.pdbx_description
1 polymer ?
#
loop_
_entity_poly.entity_id
_entity_poly.type
_entity_poly.pdbx_seq_one_letter_code
_entity_poly.pdbx_strand_id
1 'polypeptide(L)'
;MISKAFVTTLVATVANAASGVFDYKQNGKDWGHIAGNELCDHGKEQSPIDLTGGTYSNSQEININNLYPDGSTSIAIKDHTVQVTVGSGGFEKVFESGSASDFEALQFHFHAPSENTINGKHMDLEMHIVHKYASTDPAKYGAVLGFMFDMEEGGSGKNNLIEQVSKVFNSGNTSGTTTNGEVWLKGFLDSVDTDRFWSFDGSLTTPPCSEGIKWTVFQQVLPISAEQLAKFTNLWADNANYAGGNGNNREV
;
A
#
# COMPACT_ATOMS: atom_id res chain seq x y z
N MET A 1 34.10 -25.85 42.75
CA MET A 1 34.18 -25.92 41.25
C MET A 1 32.85 -25.41 40.74
N ILE A 2 32.81 -24.18 40.24
CA ILE A 2 31.57 -23.52 39.72
C ILE A 2 31.68 -23.58 38.22
N SER A 3 30.81 -24.40 37.62
CA SER A 3 30.70 -24.53 36.16
C SER A 3 29.98 -23.31 35.58
N LYS A 4 30.67 -22.53 34.76
CA LYS A 4 30.06 -21.44 33.97
C LYS A 4 29.43 -22.02 32.69
N ALA A 5 28.12 -22.05 32.62
CA ALA A 5 27.40 -22.34 31.39
C ALA A 5 27.47 -21.10 30.49
N PHE A 6 28.08 -21.25 29.31
CA PHE A 6 28.01 -20.26 28.23
C PHE A 6 26.64 -20.38 27.55
N VAL A 7 25.81 -19.37 27.70
CA VAL A 7 24.60 -19.21 26.90
C VAL A 7 25.01 -18.56 25.57
N THR A 8 25.07 -19.34 24.53
CA THR A 8 25.27 -18.83 23.17
C THR A 8 23.93 -18.31 22.67
N THR A 9 23.74 -16.99 22.70
CA THR A 9 22.59 -16.34 22.09
C THR A 9 22.73 -16.47 20.57
N LEU A 10 21.95 -17.34 19.97
CA LEU A 10 21.81 -17.43 18.52
C LEU A 10 21.06 -16.18 18.06
N VAL A 11 21.78 -15.16 17.60
CA VAL A 11 21.19 -14.04 16.88
C VAL A 11 20.77 -14.58 15.51
N ALA A 12 19.50 -14.90 15.34
CA ALA A 12 18.93 -15.16 14.04
C ALA A 12 18.99 -13.82 13.27
N THR A 13 20.02 -13.65 12.46
CA THR A 13 20.02 -12.66 11.40
C THR A 13 18.91 -13.06 10.45
N VAL A 14 17.79 -12.34 10.47
CA VAL A 14 16.84 -12.37 9.37
C VAL A 14 17.63 -11.86 8.17
N ALA A 15 18.09 -12.78 7.35
CA ALA A 15 18.64 -12.48 6.05
C ALA A 15 17.49 -11.79 5.28
N ASN A 16 17.58 -10.47 5.14
CA ASN A 16 16.91 -9.77 4.07
C ASN A 16 17.53 -10.37 2.80
N ALA A 17 16.94 -11.45 2.29
CA ALA A 17 17.25 -11.92 0.95
C ALA A 17 16.98 -10.71 0.07
N ALA A 18 18.04 -10.20 -0.57
CA ALA A 18 17.90 -9.17 -1.58
C ALA A 18 16.94 -9.77 -2.61
N SER A 19 15.68 -9.33 -2.58
CA SER A 19 14.71 -9.68 -3.61
C SER A 19 15.35 -9.24 -4.91
N GLY A 20 15.49 -10.14 -5.87
CA GLY A 20 15.96 -9.80 -7.20
C GLY A 20 15.15 -8.60 -7.70
N VAL A 21 15.78 -7.77 -8.53
CA VAL A 21 15.10 -6.61 -9.10
C VAL A 21 13.87 -7.12 -9.85
N PHE A 22 12.68 -6.69 -9.42
CA PHE A 22 11.41 -6.99 -10.09
C PHE A 22 10.97 -5.78 -10.94
N ASP A 23 10.18 -6.03 -11.95
CA ASP A 23 9.54 -4.99 -12.76
C ASP A 23 8.06 -5.32 -13.04
N TYR A 24 7.37 -4.45 -13.76
CA TYR A 24 5.95 -4.63 -14.09
C TYR A 24 5.71 -5.00 -15.57
N LYS A 25 6.74 -5.44 -16.30
CA LYS A 25 6.56 -5.84 -17.73
C LYS A 25 5.51 -6.94 -17.91
N GLN A 26 5.34 -7.79 -16.92
CA GLN A 26 4.36 -8.86 -16.91
C GLN A 26 3.33 -8.71 -15.77
N ASN A 27 3.21 -7.52 -15.17
CA ASN A 27 2.27 -7.21 -14.09
C ASN A 27 2.34 -8.24 -12.95
N GLY A 28 3.56 -8.70 -12.64
CA GLY A 28 3.82 -9.61 -11.52
C GLY A 28 3.74 -11.10 -11.84
N LYS A 29 3.34 -11.51 -13.04
CA LYS A 29 3.21 -12.94 -13.43
C LYS A 29 4.53 -13.71 -13.40
N ASP A 30 5.65 -13.05 -13.46
CA ASP A 30 6.99 -13.62 -13.45
C ASP A 30 7.72 -13.52 -12.11
N TRP A 31 7.13 -12.87 -11.12
CA TRP A 31 7.79 -12.59 -9.85
C TRP A 31 8.10 -13.84 -9.03
N GLY A 32 7.26 -14.86 -9.09
CA GLY A 32 7.50 -16.13 -8.41
C GLY A 32 8.71 -16.92 -8.94
N HIS A 33 9.18 -16.57 -10.14
CA HIS A 33 10.41 -17.15 -10.71
C HIS A 33 11.69 -16.45 -10.20
N ILE A 34 11.58 -15.33 -9.50
CA ILE A 34 12.70 -14.63 -8.86
C ILE A 34 12.99 -15.32 -7.52
N ALA A 35 14.22 -15.77 -7.31
CA ALA A 35 14.60 -16.51 -6.10
C ALA A 35 14.22 -15.73 -4.82
N GLY A 36 13.54 -16.39 -3.91
CA GLY A 36 13.02 -15.83 -2.66
C GLY A 36 11.62 -15.20 -2.76
N ASN A 37 10.99 -15.25 -3.93
CA ASN A 37 9.66 -14.67 -4.19
C ASN A 37 8.61 -15.75 -4.57
N GLU A 38 8.84 -17.00 -4.19
CA GLU A 38 7.99 -18.14 -4.57
C GLU A 38 6.53 -17.96 -4.10
N LEU A 39 6.30 -17.17 -3.05
CA LEU A 39 4.95 -16.86 -2.59
C LEU A 39 4.15 -16.05 -3.62
N CYS A 40 4.81 -15.31 -4.52
CA CYS A 40 4.11 -14.56 -5.57
C CYS A 40 3.33 -15.46 -6.53
N ASP A 41 3.78 -16.74 -6.71
CA ASP A 41 3.10 -17.72 -7.57
C ASP A 41 2.30 -18.76 -6.76
N HIS A 42 2.82 -19.13 -5.57
CA HIS A 42 2.33 -20.30 -4.84
C HIS A 42 1.60 -19.96 -3.55
N GLY A 43 1.54 -18.68 -3.17
CA GLY A 43 0.77 -18.20 -2.04
C GLY A 43 -0.73 -18.51 -2.20
N LYS A 44 -1.42 -18.58 -1.08
CA LYS A 44 -2.85 -18.97 -1.03
C LYS A 44 -3.75 -17.80 -0.68
N GLU A 45 -3.20 -16.79 -0.04
CA GLU A 45 -3.88 -15.57 0.40
C GLU A 45 -3.17 -14.39 -0.23
N GLN A 46 -3.15 -14.36 -1.57
CA GLN A 46 -2.44 -13.33 -2.32
C GLN A 46 -3.32 -12.09 -2.56
N SER A 47 -2.65 -10.93 -2.70
CA SER A 47 -3.23 -9.66 -3.12
C SER A 47 -2.56 -9.19 -4.41
N PRO A 48 -3.26 -8.43 -5.28
CA PRO A 48 -4.62 -7.91 -5.13
C PRO A 48 -5.72 -8.95 -5.38
N ILE A 49 -6.99 -8.55 -5.15
CA ILE A 49 -8.18 -9.37 -5.42
C ILE A 49 -9.26 -8.56 -6.13
N ASP A 50 -10.24 -9.24 -6.72
CA ASP A 50 -11.48 -8.61 -7.17
C ASP A 50 -12.44 -8.45 -5.98
N LEU A 51 -12.79 -7.21 -5.69
CA LEU A 51 -13.64 -6.81 -4.55
C LEU A 51 -15.12 -6.99 -4.91
N THR A 52 -15.53 -8.24 -5.08
CA THR A 52 -16.91 -8.61 -5.38
C THR A 52 -17.46 -9.61 -4.37
N GLY A 53 -18.77 -9.62 -4.18
CA GLY A 53 -19.47 -10.73 -3.55
C GLY A 53 -19.12 -11.01 -2.08
N GLY A 54 -18.60 -10.05 -1.36
CA GLY A 54 -18.32 -10.18 0.07
C GLY A 54 -19.58 -10.46 0.90
N THR A 55 -19.42 -11.12 2.04
CA THR A 55 -20.49 -11.27 3.03
C THR A 55 -20.55 -10.02 3.89
N TYR A 56 -21.74 -9.40 3.98
CA TYR A 56 -21.92 -8.23 4.84
C TYR A 56 -21.77 -8.63 6.32
N SER A 57 -20.97 -7.86 7.05
CA SER A 57 -20.84 -7.95 8.51
C SER A 57 -20.87 -6.55 9.12
N ASN A 58 -21.48 -6.43 10.30
CA ASN A 58 -21.45 -5.23 11.14
C ASN A 58 -20.63 -5.45 12.41
N SER A 59 -19.84 -6.51 12.48
CA SER A 59 -19.03 -6.87 13.63
C SER A 59 -17.58 -6.37 13.51
N GLN A 60 -17.17 -5.93 12.33
CA GLN A 60 -15.83 -5.37 12.11
C GLN A 60 -15.87 -3.85 12.16
N GLU A 61 -14.86 -3.26 12.77
CA GLU A 61 -14.73 -1.82 12.90
C GLU A 61 -13.30 -1.37 12.60
N ILE A 62 -13.15 -0.16 12.09
CA ILE A 62 -11.89 0.53 11.87
C ILE A 62 -11.90 1.83 12.67
N ASN A 63 -11.08 1.88 13.70
CA ASN A 63 -10.96 3.05 14.59
C ASN A 63 -9.67 3.80 14.28
N ILE A 64 -9.74 4.76 13.36
CA ILE A 64 -8.59 5.59 12.95
C ILE A 64 -8.25 6.57 14.07
N ASN A 65 -7.02 6.53 14.57
CA ASN A 65 -6.58 7.49 15.56
C ASN A 65 -6.21 8.85 14.90
N ASN A 66 -6.31 9.93 15.68
CA ASN A 66 -6.07 11.30 15.20
C ASN A 66 -4.58 11.69 15.15
N LEU A 67 -3.66 10.73 15.16
CA LEU A 67 -2.22 10.99 15.22
C LEU A 67 -1.54 10.93 13.85
N TYR A 68 -2.29 10.70 12.76
CA TYR A 68 -1.73 10.82 11.42
C TYR A 68 -1.22 12.25 11.20
N PRO A 69 -0.02 12.39 10.61
CA PRO A 69 0.59 13.70 10.48
C PRO A 69 -0.10 14.54 9.40
N ASP A 70 -0.19 15.83 9.69
CA ASP A 70 -0.36 16.86 8.69
C ASP A 70 0.90 17.73 8.68
N GLY A 71 1.41 18.07 7.50
CA GLY A 71 2.57 18.95 7.35
C GLY A 71 3.68 18.37 6.48
N SER A 72 4.90 18.82 6.76
CA SER A 72 6.05 18.46 5.92
C SER A 72 6.48 17.01 6.14
N THR A 73 6.59 16.27 5.04
CA THR A 73 7.05 14.88 5.04
C THR A 73 7.91 14.57 3.83
N SER A 74 8.60 13.43 3.87
CA SER A 74 9.44 12.95 2.78
C SER A 74 8.61 12.22 1.72
N ILE A 75 8.74 12.68 0.48
CA ILE A 75 8.12 12.07 -0.71
C ILE A 75 9.25 11.55 -1.60
N ALA A 76 9.25 10.26 -1.88
CA ALA A 76 10.25 9.60 -2.67
C ALA A 76 9.66 9.02 -3.96
N ILE A 77 10.25 9.33 -5.09
CA ILE A 77 9.97 8.65 -6.36
C ILE A 77 10.84 7.41 -6.41
N LYS A 78 10.21 6.26 -6.35
CA LYS A 78 10.84 4.94 -6.42
C LYS A 78 10.79 4.40 -7.84
N ASP A 79 11.55 3.33 -8.12
CA ASP A 79 11.50 2.65 -9.42
C ASP A 79 10.11 2.15 -9.79
N HIS A 80 9.25 1.91 -8.81
CA HIS A 80 7.97 1.24 -8.99
C HIS A 80 6.78 1.98 -8.39
N THR A 81 6.98 3.10 -7.67
CA THR A 81 5.89 3.90 -7.09
C THR A 81 6.36 5.27 -6.59
N VAL A 82 5.42 6.10 -6.20
CA VAL A 82 5.65 7.29 -5.37
C VAL A 82 5.28 6.94 -3.93
N GLN A 83 6.24 7.07 -3.03
CA GLN A 83 6.08 6.73 -1.62
C GLN A 83 6.20 7.96 -0.73
N VAL A 84 5.27 8.12 0.19
CA VAL A 84 5.27 9.18 1.21
C VAL A 84 5.50 8.55 2.58
N THR A 85 6.48 9.06 3.32
CA THR A 85 6.76 8.60 4.68
C THR A 85 5.65 9.06 5.62
N VAL A 86 5.18 8.16 6.50
CA VAL A 86 4.26 8.47 7.60
C VAL A 86 5.00 8.20 8.90
N GLY A 87 5.22 9.22 9.70
CA GLY A 87 6.04 9.09 10.92
C GLY A 87 5.25 8.74 12.17
N SER A 88 3.94 8.78 12.11
CA SER A 88 3.03 8.54 13.24
C SER A 88 1.61 8.24 12.75
N GLY A 89 0.72 7.92 13.69
CA GLY A 89 -0.66 7.56 13.38
C GLY A 89 -0.86 6.06 13.24
N GLY A 90 -2.10 5.67 13.10
CA GLY A 90 -2.48 4.28 12.97
C GLY A 90 -3.97 4.08 13.20
N PHE A 91 -4.37 2.84 13.34
CA PHE A 91 -5.75 2.46 13.59
C PHE A 91 -5.83 1.18 14.41
N GLU A 92 -6.95 1.01 15.09
CA GLU A 92 -7.37 -0.26 15.66
C GLU A 92 -8.35 -0.93 14.69
N LYS A 93 -8.15 -2.21 14.45
CA LYS A 93 -9.08 -3.05 13.72
C LYS A 93 -9.76 -4.02 14.66
N VAL A 94 -11.08 -3.94 14.75
CA VAL A 94 -11.92 -4.95 15.40
C VAL A 94 -12.29 -6.01 14.35
N PHE A 95 -12.00 -7.27 14.65
CA PHE A 95 -12.26 -8.41 13.76
C PHE A 95 -13.63 -9.02 14.04
N GLU A 96 -14.11 -9.84 13.10
CA GLU A 96 -15.37 -10.59 13.21
C GLU A 96 -15.48 -11.41 14.51
N SER A 97 -14.35 -11.88 15.03
CA SER A 97 -14.25 -12.60 16.32
C SER A 97 -14.48 -11.72 17.56
N GLY A 98 -14.56 -10.40 17.41
CA GLY A 98 -14.57 -9.42 18.49
C GLY A 98 -13.19 -9.15 19.10
N SER A 99 -12.12 -9.78 18.60
CA SER A 99 -10.74 -9.40 18.97
C SER A 99 -10.33 -8.12 18.26
N ALA A 100 -9.35 -7.39 18.82
CA ALA A 100 -8.82 -6.17 18.22
C ALA A 100 -7.30 -6.22 18.10
N SER A 101 -6.76 -5.46 17.16
CA SER A 101 -5.32 -5.23 17.01
C SER A 101 -5.04 -3.80 16.60
N ASP A 102 -3.97 -3.24 17.18
CA ASP A 102 -3.47 -1.92 16.86
C ASP A 102 -2.39 -1.98 15.79
N PHE A 103 -2.44 -1.03 14.86
CA PHE A 103 -1.52 -0.89 13.76
C PHE A 103 -0.94 0.52 13.70
N GLU A 104 0.37 0.62 13.44
CA GLU A 104 1.10 1.88 13.30
C GLU A 104 1.48 2.13 11.84
N ALA A 105 1.21 3.34 11.35
CA ALA A 105 1.48 3.73 9.98
C ALA A 105 2.99 3.89 9.69
N LEU A 106 3.41 3.42 8.53
CA LEU A 106 4.79 3.50 8.07
C LEU A 106 4.95 4.45 6.89
N GLN A 107 4.15 4.24 5.85
CA GLN A 107 4.21 4.96 4.59
C GLN A 107 2.91 4.77 3.81
N PHE A 108 2.66 5.62 2.83
CA PHE A 108 1.67 5.34 1.80
C PHE A 108 2.28 5.50 0.41
N HIS A 109 1.70 4.81 -0.56
CA HIS A 109 2.15 4.80 -1.94
C HIS A 109 0.99 4.56 -2.89
N PHE A 110 1.27 4.61 -4.20
CA PHE A 110 0.24 4.64 -5.23
C PHE A 110 0.49 3.62 -6.33
N HIS A 111 -0.62 3.15 -6.90
CA HIS A 111 -0.69 2.27 -8.07
C HIS A 111 -1.64 2.88 -9.11
N ALA A 112 -1.22 2.98 -10.35
CA ALA A 112 -2.03 3.40 -11.48
C ALA A 112 -1.82 2.45 -12.67
N PRO A 113 -2.89 1.74 -13.10
CA PRO A 113 -4.23 1.67 -12.50
C PRO A 113 -4.23 0.99 -11.12
N SER A 114 -5.41 0.89 -10.49
CA SER A 114 -5.56 0.20 -9.20
C SER A 114 -5.10 -1.26 -9.29
N GLU A 115 -4.62 -1.81 -8.17
CA GLU A 115 -4.27 -3.23 -8.07
C GLU A 115 -5.51 -4.07 -7.82
N ASN A 116 -6.28 -3.76 -6.74
CA ASN A 116 -7.57 -4.39 -6.56
C ASN A 116 -8.56 -3.91 -7.63
N THR A 117 -9.48 -4.80 -8.01
CA THR A 117 -10.58 -4.46 -8.91
C THR A 117 -11.91 -4.41 -8.16
N ILE A 118 -12.88 -3.68 -8.68
CA ILE A 118 -14.27 -3.69 -8.21
C ILE A 118 -15.13 -4.21 -9.34
N ASN A 119 -15.72 -5.39 -9.14
CA ASN A 119 -16.48 -6.11 -10.18
C ASN A 119 -15.67 -6.29 -11.49
N GLY A 120 -14.41 -6.66 -11.37
CA GLY A 120 -13.50 -6.86 -12.50
C GLY A 120 -13.00 -5.58 -13.17
N LYS A 121 -13.36 -4.39 -12.67
CA LYS A 121 -12.91 -3.10 -13.23
C LYS A 121 -11.79 -2.53 -12.36
N HIS A 122 -10.67 -2.17 -12.97
CA HIS A 122 -9.65 -1.34 -12.32
C HIS A 122 -10.16 0.10 -12.19
N MET A 123 -9.87 0.73 -11.05
CA MET A 123 -10.00 2.17 -10.89
C MET A 123 -8.76 2.87 -11.44
N ASP A 124 -8.83 4.19 -11.66
CA ASP A 124 -7.73 4.97 -12.24
C ASP A 124 -6.47 5.00 -11.38
N LEU A 125 -6.65 5.03 -10.04
CA LEU A 125 -5.54 5.06 -9.08
C LEU A 125 -5.98 4.37 -7.79
N GLU A 126 -5.04 3.69 -7.13
CA GLU A 126 -5.21 3.15 -5.78
C GLU A 126 -4.07 3.63 -4.87
N MET A 127 -4.40 4.00 -3.64
CA MET A 127 -3.44 4.36 -2.60
C MET A 127 -3.47 3.32 -1.48
N HIS A 128 -2.30 2.91 -1.04
CA HIS A 128 -2.11 1.99 0.08
C HIS A 128 -1.40 2.69 1.24
N ILE A 129 -2.02 2.76 2.42
CA ILE A 129 -1.33 3.13 3.65
C ILE A 129 -0.90 1.85 4.35
N VAL A 130 0.40 1.62 4.41
CA VAL A 130 1.00 0.41 4.98
C VAL A 130 1.30 0.60 6.45
N HIS A 131 0.94 -0.40 7.25
CA HIS A 131 1.10 -0.39 8.70
C HIS A 131 1.84 -1.65 9.18
N LYS A 132 2.52 -1.51 10.32
CA LYS A 132 3.05 -2.62 11.11
C LYS A 132 2.15 -2.88 12.31
N TYR A 133 2.28 -4.06 12.93
CA TYR A 133 1.66 -4.29 14.25
C TYR A 133 2.31 -3.39 15.31
N ALA A 134 1.48 -2.71 16.14
CA ALA A 134 1.96 -1.82 17.19
C ALA A 134 2.65 -2.58 18.35
N SER A 135 2.22 -3.81 18.62
CA SER A 135 2.62 -4.60 19.81
C SER A 135 3.65 -5.69 19.57
N THR A 136 4.09 -5.91 18.32
CA THR A 136 4.99 -7.01 17.95
C THR A 136 6.25 -6.52 17.24
N ASP A 137 6.99 -7.40 16.61
CA ASP A 137 8.20 -7.11 15.86
C ASP A 137 8.03 -5.87 14.97
N PRO A 138 8.80 -4.78 15.21
CA PRO A 138 8.68 -3.53 14.47
C PRO A 138 8.99 -3.67 12.97
N ALA A 139 9.52 -4.80 12.52
CA ALA A 139 9.79 -5.09 11.12
C ALA A 139 8.65 -5.82 10.40
N LYS A 140 7.60 -6.27 11.12
CA LYS A 140 6.52 -7.05 10.53
C LYS A 140 5.40 -6.15 10.03
N TYR A 141 5.21 -6.10 8.70
CA TYR A 141 3.99 -5.55 8.11
C TYR A 141 2.76 -6.29 8.63
N GLY A 142 1.70 -5.56 8.91
CA GLY A 142 0.52 -6.10 9.57
C GLY A 142 -0.78 -5.80 8.86
N ALA A 143 -0.94 -4.58 8.34
CA ALA A 143 -2.18 -4.18 7.70
C ALA A 143 -1.96 -3.14 6.59
N VAL A 144 -2.93 -3.07 5.69
CA VAL A 144 -3.01 -2.05 4.64
C VAL A 144 -4.42 -1.45 4.61
N LEU A 145 -4.49 -0.13 4.56
CA LEU A 145 -5.70 0.61 4.22
C LEU A 145 -5.61 1.01 2.74
N GLY A 146 -6.59 0.60 1.93
CA GLY A 146 -6.68 0.87 0.51
C GLY A 146 -7.76 1.91 0.19
N PHE A 147 -7.45 2.83 -0.72
CA PHE A 147 -8.33 3.91 -1.17
C PHE A 147 -8.34 3.98 -2.68
N MET A 148 -9.53 3.97 -3.28
CA MET A 148 -9.75 4.00 -4.72
C MET A 148 -10.04 5.41 -5.21
N PHE A 149 -9.49 5.77 -6.38
CA PHE A 149 -9.76 7.03 -7.06
C PHE A 149 -10.10 6.72 -8.52
N ASP A 150 -11.15 7.35 -9.02
CA ASP A 150 -11.61 7.15 -10.40
C ASP A 150 -12.40 8.35 -10.90
N MET A 151 -12.19 8.76 -12.16
CA MET A 151 -12.85 9.91 -12.75
C MET A 151 -14.33 9.66 -13.05
N GLU A 152 -14.72 8.42 -13.34
CA GLU A 152 -16.11 8.06 -13.61
C GLU A 152 -16.88 7.80 -12.30
N GLU A 153 -16.35 6.93 -11.46
CA GLU A 153 -17.03 6.44 -10.25
C GLU A 153 -16.91 7.44 -9.08
N GLY A 154 -15.76 8.09 -8.93
CA GLY A 154 -15.49 9.08 -7.87
C GLY A 154 -15.72 10.53 -8.31
N GLY A 155 -15.77 10.76 -9.63
CA GLY A 155 -15.88 12.08 -10.24
C GLY A 155 -14.53 12.72 -10.61
N SER A 156 -14.58 13.59 -11.62
CA SER A 156 -13.40 14.22 -12.22
C SER A 156 -12.89 15.47 -11.46
N GLY A 157 -13.32 15.66 -10.23
CA GLY A 157 -12.88 16.76 -9.36
C GLY A 157 -11.45 16.57 -8.86
N LYS A 158 -10.77 17.67 -8.51
CA LYS A 158 -9.44 17.61 -7.90
C LYS A 158 -9.51 17.01 -6.50
N ASN A 159 -8.59 16.11 -6.19
CA ASN A 159 -8.36 15.60 -4.85
C ASN A 159 -7.21 16.35 -4.17
N ASN A 160 -7.44 16.84 -2.96
CA ASN A 160 -6.46 17.67 -2.25
C ASN A 160 -5.20 16.91 -1.86
N LEU A 161 -5.29 15.65 -1.41
CA LEU A 161 -4.13 14.84 -1.06
C LEU A 161 -3.28 14.58 -2.31
N ILE A 162 -3.93 14.18 -3.40
CA ILE A 162 -3.26 13.93 -4.69
C ILE A 162 -2.57 15.22 -5.19
N GLU A 163 -3.22 16.38 -5.05
CA GLU A 163 -2.61 17.65 -5.42
C GLU A 163 -1.36 17.95 -4.60
N GLN A 164 -1.38 17.71 -3.29
CA GLN A 164 -0.24 17.94 -2.40
C GLN A 164 0.94 17.04 -2.74
N VAL A 165 0.71 15.74 -2.91
CA VAL A 165 1.76 14.77 -3.26
C VAL A 165 2.33 15.08 -4.64
N SER A 166 1.48 15.35 -5.61
CA SER A 166 1.91 15.55 -7.00
C SER A 166 2.57 16.91 -7.29
N LYS A 167 2.51 17.87 -6.36
CA LYS A 167 3.24 19.16 -6.49
C LYS A 167 4.74 18.99 -6.57
N VAL A 168 5.28 17.92 -6.01
CA VAL A 168 6.72 17.67 -6.05
C VAL A 168 7.18 16.97 -7.34
N PHE A 169 6.23 16.55 -8.20
CA PHE A 169 6.56 15.96 -9.49
C PHE A 169 6.88 17.05 -10.50
N ASN A 170 8.09 17.05 -10.99
CA ASN A 170 8.52 17.95 -12.05
C ASN A 170 9.29 17.16 -13.12
N SER A 171 9.52 17.78 -14.27
CA SER A 171 10.16 17.13 -15.43
C SER A 171 11.59 16.63 -15.21
N GLY A 172 12.19 16.96 -14.08
CA GLY A 172 13.54 16.50 -13.71
C GLY A 172 13.54 15.37 -12.69
N ASN A 173 12.37 14.98 -12.18
CA ASN A 173 12.28 13.94 -11.16
C ASN A 173 12.38 12.55 -11.82
N THR A 174 13.34 11.77 -11.33
CA THR A 174 13.57 10.38 -11.74
C THR A 174 13.53 9.48 -10.52
N SER A 175 13.50 8.19 -10.72
CA SER A 175 13.67 7.21 -9.65
C SER A 175 14.88 7.55 -8.77
N GLY A 176 14.72 7.39 -7.47
CA GLY A 176 15.68 7.79 -6.45
C GLY A 176 15.55 9.24 -5.96
N THR A 177 14.76 10.09 -6.64
CA THR A 177 14.51 11.45 -6.16
C THR A 177 13.68 11.42 -4.87
N THR A 178 14.17 12.13 -3.85
CA THR A 178 13.46 12.35 -2.58
C THR A 178 13.37 13.84 -2.31
N THR A 179 12.19 14.32 -1.95
CA THR A 179 11.96 15.72 -1.63
C THR A 179 10.99 15.83 -0.45
N ASN A 180 11.00 16.99 0.21
CA ASN A 180 10.00 17.26 1.24
C ASN A 180 8.80 17.98 0.61
N GLY A 181 7.60 17.57 1.01
CA GLY A 181 6.34 18.18 0.60
C GLY A 181 5.39 18.31 1.77
N GLU A 182 4.46 19.24 1.66
CA GLU A 182 3.36 19.40 2.62
C GLU A 182 2.25 18.41 2.27
N VAL A 183 1.91 17.53 3.20
CA VAL A 183 0.86 16.52 3.05
C VAL A 183 -0.04 16.52 4.27
N TRP A 184 -1.35 16.59 4.04
CA TRP A 184 -2.37 16.60 5.09
C TRP A 184 -3.13 15.28 5.08
N LEU A 185 -2.48 14.24 5.62
CA LEU A 185 -3.01 12.88 5.61
C LEU A 185 -4.20 12.76 6.56
N LYS A 186 -4.11 13.38 7.75
CA LYS A 186 -5.24 13.41 8.68
C LYS A 186 -6.46 14.08 8.05
N GLY A 187 -6.28 15.26 7.45
CA GLY A 187 -7.38 15.96 6.79
C GLY A 187 -8.00 15.16 5.65
N PHE A 188 -7.22 14.34 4.94
CA PHE A 188 -7.73 13.39 3.96
C PHE A 188 -8.58 12.31 4.62
N LEU A 189 -8.06 11.63 5.64
CA LEU A 189 -8.76 10.54 6.34
C LEU A 189 -10.07 11.01 6.98
N ASP A 190 -10.10 12.22 7.54
CA ASP A 190 -11.31 12.83 8.10
C ASP A 190 -12.40 13.09 7.02
N SER A 191 -12.05 13.09 5.74
CA SER A 191 -12.98 13.33 4.62
C SER A 191 -13.51 12.05 3.96
N VAL A 192 -13.01 10.88 4.36
CA VAL A 192 -13.38 9.58 3.78
C VAL A 192 -14.44 8.90 4.62
N ASP A 193 -15.41 8.26 3.96
CA ASP A 193 -16.35 7.34 4.59
C ASP A 193 -15.62 6.06 4.99
N THR A 194 -15.29 5.93 6.26
CA THR A 194 -14.57 4.79 6.82
C THR A 194 -15.48 3.71 7.40
N ASP A 195 -16.80 3.91 7.37
CA ASP A 195 -17.79 2.95 7.91
C ASP A 195 -18.05 1.78 6.94
N ARG A 196 -17.75 1.97 5.65
CA ARG A 196 -17.99 0.97 4.62
C ARG A 196 -16.70 0.55 3.95
N PHE A 197 -16.36 -0.72 4.09
CA PHE A 197 -15.13 -1.29 3.56
C PHE A 197 -15.25 -2.77 3.23
N TRP A 198 -14.36 -3.25 2.36
CA TRP A 198 -14.04 -4.67 2.22
C TRP A 198 -12.88 -5.03 3.14
N SER A 199 -12.95 -6.21 3.75
CA SER A 199 -11.91 -6.72 4.64
C SER A 199 -11.56 -8.15 4.26
N PHE A 200 -10.27 -8.43 4.11
CA PHE A 200 -9.77 -9.76 3.77
C PHE A 200 -8.33 -9.97 4.27
N ASP A 201 -7.95 -11.22 4.41
CA ASP A 201 -6.57 -11.62 4.61
C ASP A 201 -5.88 -11.74 3.26
N GLY A 202 -4.68 -11.18 3.15
CA GLY A 202 -3.96 -11.12 1.89
C GLY A 202 -2.46 -11.00 2.06
N SER A 203 -1.80 -10.46 1.06
CA SER A 203 -0.34 -10.35 0.99
C SER A 203 0.14 -8.92 0.72
N LEU A 204 1.45 -8.74 0.73
CA LEU A 204 2.07 -7.64 0.00
C LEU A 204 1.82 -7.84 -1.50
N THR A 205 1.57 -6.74 -2.22
CA THR A 205 1.35 -6.75 -3.68
C THR A 205 2.65 -6.63 -4.48
N THR A 206 3.78 -6.59 -3.80
CA THR A 206 5.12 -6.60 -4.40
C THR A 206 5.96 -7.71 -3.78
N PRO A 207 7.01 -8.20 -4.47
CA PRO A 207 7.94 -9.15 -3.89
C PRO A 207 8.44 -8.76 -2.49
N PRO A 208 8.49 -9.72 -1.55
CA PRO A 208 8.34 -11.17 -1.74
C PRO A 208 6.92 -11.70 -1.59
N CYS A 209 5.87 -10.89 -1.73
CA CYS A 209 4.45 -11.24 -1.68
C CYS A 209 4.04 -11.95 -0.38
N SER A 210 4.66 -11.54 0.73
CA SER A 210 4.43 -12.13 2.06
C SER A 210 2.98 -12.03 2.47
N GLU A 211 2.41 -13.14 2.91
CA GLU A 211 1.02 -13.27 3.37
C GLU A 211 0.83 -12.84 4.83
N GLY A 212 -0.42 -12.83 5.28
CA GLY A 212 -0.80 -12.46 6.65
C GLY A 212 -1.03 -10.97 6.83
N ILE A 213 -1.23 -10.24 5.74
CA ILE A 213 -1.58 -8.81 5.73
C ILE A 213 -3.10 -8.67 5.89
N LYS A 214 -3.51 -7.84 6.85
CA LYS A 214 -4.93 -7.51 7.10
C LYS A 214 -5.35 -6.35 6.21
N TRP A 215 -6.00 -6.65 5.12
CA TRP A 215 -6.49 -5.64 4.18
C TRP A 215 -7.79 -5.02 4.62
N THR A 216 -7.93 -3.74 4.40
CA THR A 216 -9.16 -2.97 4.49
C THR A 216 -9.17 -2.01 3.31
N VAL A 217 -10.11 -2.18 2.38
CA VAL A 217 -10.29 -1.29 1.24
C VAL A 217 -11.62 -0.58 1.39
N PHE A 218 -11.59 0.76 1.46
CA PHE A 218 -12.80 1.55 1.64
C PHE A 218 -13.65 1.57 0.36
N GLN A 219 -14.97 1.47 0.53
CA GLN A 219 -15.91 1.37 -0.60
C GLN A 219 -16.13 2.70 -1.31
N GLN A 220 -15.85 3.81 -0.64
CA GLN A 220 -15.94 5.11 -1.27
C GLN A 220 -14.88 5.27 -2.35
N VAL A 221 -15.30 5.39 -3.61
CA VAL A 221 -14.41 5.80 -4.69
C VAL A 221 -14.30 7.32 -4.66
N LEU A 222 -13.07 7.82 -4.63
CA LEU A 222 -12.73 9.22 -4.46
C LEU A 222 -12.49 9.90 -5.81
N PRO A 223 -12.72 11.22 -5.92
CA PRO A 223 -12.48 11.95 -7.15
C PRO A 223 -10.98 12.09 -7.45
N ILE A 224 -10.67 12.10 -8.74
CA ILE A 224 -9.36 12.46 -9.27
C ILE A 224 -9.55 13.19 -10.61
N SER A 225 -8.80 14.29 -10.85
CA SER A 225 -8.84 14.93 -12.16
C SER A 225 -7.87 14.26 -13.15
N ALA A 226 -8.17 14.38 -14.45
CA ALA A 226 -7.29 13.87 -15.50
C ALA A 226 -5.87 14.47 -15.41
N GLU A 227 -5.74 15.74 -15.01
CA GLU A 227 -4.46 16.39 -14.80
C GLU A 227 -3.66 15.74 -13.66
N GLN A 228 -4.33 15.40 -12.56
CA GLN A 228 -3.70 14.75 -11.42
C GLN A 228 -3.28 13.32 -11.75
N LEU A 229 -4.17 12.55 -12.38
CA LEU A 229 -3.86 11.19 -12.82
C LEU A 229 -2.67 11.17 -13.78
N ALA A 230 -2.65 12.10 -14.74
CA ALA A 230 -1.56 12.21 -15.72
C ALA A 230 -0.18 12.43 -15.05
N LYS A 231 -0.11 13.06 -13.88
CA LYS A 231 1.15 13.23 -13.17
C LYS A 231 1.74 11.90 -12.69
N PHE A 232 0.90 10.95 -12.29
CA PHE A 232 1.33 9.60 -11.91
C PHE A 232 1.64 8.74 -13.13
N THR A 233 0.74 8.67 -14.09
CA THR A 233 0.93 7.84 -15.28
C THR A 233 2.14 8.29 -16.11
N ASN A 234 2.42 9.59 -16.20
CA ASN A 234 3.59 10.11 -16.90
C ASN A 234 4.93 9.78 -16.23
N LEU A 235 4.96 9.48 -14.93
CA LEU A 235 6.18 8.99 -14.27
C LEU A 235 6.62 7.65 -14.85
N TRP A 236 5.69 6.88 -15.41
CA TRP A 236 5.90 5.50 -15.87
C TRP A 236 5.70 5.34 -17.38
N ALA A 237 5.18 6.34 -18.10
CA ALA A 237 4.79 6.24 -19.50
C ALA A 237 5.91 5.78 -20.44
N ASP A 238 7.16 6.20 -20.19
CA ASP A 238 8.32 5.84 -21.00
C ASP A 238 9.20 4.78 -20.33
N ASN A 239 8.75 4.19 -19.23
CA ASN A 239 9.53 3.22 -18.49
C ASN A 239 9.14 1.79 -18.89
N ALA A 240 9.99 1.13 -19.68
CA ALA A 240 9.76 -0.25 -20.13
C ALA A 240 9.68 -1.27 -18.97
N ASN A 241 10.04 -0.88 -17.75
CA ASN A 241 9.92 -1.73 -16.56
C ASN A 241 8.50 -1.74 -15.97
N TYR A 242 7.60 -0.88 -16.44
CA TYR A 242 6.21 -0.82 -15.99
C TYR A 242 5.26 -1.25 -17.11
N ALA A 243 5.16 -2.55 -17.36
CA ALA A 243 4.26 -3.13 -18.36
C ALA A 243 4.26 -2.38 -19.70
N GLY A 244 5.42 -1.93 -20.16
CA GLY A 244 5.54 -1.11 -21.37
C GLY A 244 4.99 0.32 -21.21
N GLY A 245 4.92 0.85 -20.00
CA GLY A 245 4.33 2.16 -19.69
C GLY A 245 2.85 2.10 -19.28
N ASN A 246 2.30 0.90 -19.07
CA ASN A 246 0.87 0.72 -18.79
C ASN A 246 0.54 0.72 -17.27
N GLY A 247 1.52 1.02 -16.41
CA GLY A 247 1.26 1.15 -14.98
C GLY A 247 2.14 0.29 -14.08
N ASN A 248 1.85 0.35 -12.77
CA ASN A 248 2.57 -0.35 -11.72
C ASN A 248 1.64 -1.18 -10.82
N ASN A 249 0.66 -1.83 -11.43
CA ASN A 249 -0.26 -2.73 -10.75
C ASN A 249 0.15 -4.19 -10.97
N ARG A 250 0.08 -4.99 -9.90
CA ARG A 250 0.07 -6.45 -9.99
C ARG A 250 -1.30 -6.90 -10.51
N GLU A 251 -1.33 -7.91 -11.35
CA GLU A 251 -2.59 -8.49 -11.85
C GLU A 251 -3.31 -9.30 -10.75
N VAL A 252 -4.66 -9.30 -10.79
CA VAL A 252 -5.54 -10.08 -9.90
C VAL A 252 -5.46 -11.57 -10.22
#